data_34065d5801fa1bf04d55c11b7f9839da
#
_entry.id   34065d5801fa1bf04d55c11b7f9839da
#
_cell.length_a   1.000
_cell.length_b   1.000
_cell.length_c   1.000
_cell.angle_alpha   90.00
_cell.angle_beta   90.00
_cell.angle_gamma   90.00
#
_symmetry.space_group_name_H-M   'P 1'
#
loop_
_entity.id
_entity.type
_entity.pdbx_description
1 polymer ?
#
loop_
_entity_poly.entity_id
_entity_poly.type
_entity_poly.pdbx_seq_one_letter_code
_entity_poly.pdbx_strand_id
1 'polypeptide(L)'
;GTFLYQDGMRESVEQFKYEGMKEYAKGYAALMAHFEGEWAERWENPFLVPVPIHKRRYQERGYNQAAELAKALSVRMGLPVWEGLARTRNTAPLQQMSAAQRRRSLEGAFGILDERSWPRGTAILIDDIYTSGSTVEACARAMRQRRPEQMVVFWTLTIRAELT
;
A
#
# COMPACT_ATOMS: atom_id res chain seq x y z
N GLY A 1 4.93 -9.87 1.88
CA GLY A 1 5.98 -8.83 1.95
C GLY A 1 7.33 -9.40 1.62
N THR A 2 8.14 -8.60 0.95
CA THR A 2 9.38 -9.06 0.33
C THR A 2 10.53 -9.18 1.35
N PHE A 3 10.60 -8.29 2.34
CA PHE A 3 11.70 -8.25 3.32
C PHE A 3 11.22 -8.09 4.76
N LEU A 4 12.07 -8.47 5.72
CA LEU A 4 11.86 -8.13 7.12
C LEU A 4 12.26 -6.67 7.38
N TYR A 5 11.45 -5.95 8.17
CA TYR A 5 11.71 -4.56 8.58
C TYR A 5 12.71 -4.54 9.74
N GLN A 6 13.99 -4.76 9.43
CA GLN A 6 15.10 -4.83 10.39
C GLN A 6 16.32 -4.12 9.81
N ASP A 7 17.18 -3.61 10.68
CA ASP A 7 18.50 -3.02 10.37
C ASP A 7 18.54 -2.12 9.13
N GLY A 8 19.39 -2.41 8.16
CA GLY A 8 19.57 -1.61 6.96
C GLY A 8 18.33 -1.43 6.10
N MET A 9 17.39 -2.40 6.09
CA MET A 9 16.12 -2.24 5.39
C MET A 9 15.23 -1.19 6.09
N ARG A 10 15.24 -1.14 7.42
CA ARG A 10 14.54 -0.11 8.18
C ARG A 10 15.07 1.29 7.84
N GLU A 11 16.39 1.46 7.86
CA GLU A 11 17.02 2.73 7.51
C GLU A 11 16.69 3.17 6.08
N SER A 12 16.79 2.26 5.13
CA SER A 12 16.48 2.50 3.72
C SER A 12 15.01 2.92 3.50
N VAL A 13 14.06 2.26 4.18
CA VAL A 13 12.63 2.63 4.09
C VAL A 13 12.34 3.97 4.78
N GLU A 14 13.03 4.31 5.86
CA GLU A 14 12.90 5.63 6.49
C GLU A 14 13.45 6.73 5.58
N GLN A 15 14.57 6.52 4.91
CA GLN A 15 15.10 7.45 3.89
C GLN A 15 14.11 7.62 2.73
N PHE A 16 13.52 6.53 2.25
CA PHE A 16 12.46 6.58 1.23
C PHE A 16 11.24 7.40 1.68
N LYS A 17 10.94 7.47 2.99
CA LYS A 17 9.82 8.25 3.50
C LYS A 17 10.10 9.74 3.66
N TYR A 18 11.31 10.12 4.03
CA TYR A 18 11.59 11.46 4.54
C TYR A 18 12.60 12.25 3.73
N GLU A 19 13.47 11.60 2.97
CA GLU A 19 14.55 12.28 2.25
C GLU A 19 14.25 12.52 0.77
N GLY A 20 12.98 12.36 0.35
CA GLY A 20 12.57 12.58 -1.04
C GLY A 20 13.20 11.61 -2.04
N MET A 21 13.71 10.49 -1.59
CA MET A 21 14.46 9.50 -2.38
C MET A 21 13.53 8.63 -3.24
N LYS A 22 12.77 9.27 -4.13
CA LYS A 22 11.86 8.58 -5.07
C LYS A 22 12.57 7.53 -5.92
N GLU A 23 13.86 7.70 -6.16
CA GLU A 23 14.67 6.75 -6.94
C GLU A 23 14.71 5.35 -6.31
N TYR A 24 14.56 5.24 -5.00
CA TYR A 24 14.47 3.93 -4.33
C TYR A 24 13.28 3.11 -4.79
N ALA A 25 12.19 3.74 -5.23
CA ALA A 25 11.02 3.05 -5.75
C ALA A 25 11.35 2.10 -6.91
N LYS A 26 12.29 2.47 -7.79
CA LYS A 26 12.71 1.63 -8.92
C LYS A 26 13.43 0.37 -8.46
N GLY A 27 14.35 0.51 -7.50
CA GLY A 27 15.07 -0.62 -6.89
C GLY A 27 14.11 -1.56 -6.14
N TYR A 28 13.24 -1.01 -5.33
CA TYR A 28 12.24 -1.78 -4.60
C TYR A 28 11.24 -2.48 -5.52
N ALA A 29 10.78 -1.81 -6.58
CA ALA A 29 9.91 -2.43 -7.57
C ALA A 29 10.59 -3.58 -8.31
N ALA A 30 11.91 -3.48 -8.56
CA ALA A 30 12.67 -4.58 -9.16
C ALA A 30 12.69 -5.81 -8.25
N LEU A 31 12.95 -5.60 -6.96
CA LEU A 31 12.95 -6.66 -5.96
C LEU A 31 11.56 -7.27 -5.76
N MET A 32 10.53 -6.43 -5.61
CA MET A 32 9.15 -6.91 -5.44
C MET A 32 8.67 -7.68 -6.68
N ALA A 33 8.93 -7.20 -7.88
CA ALA A 33 8.57 -7.90 -9.11
C ALA A 33 9.27 -9.26 -9.24
N HIS A 34 10.50 -9.38 -8.77
CA HIS A 34 11.21 -10.65 -8.76
C HIS A 34 10.56 -11.70 -7.84
N PHE A 35 10.13 -11.29 -6.64
CA PHE A 35 9.56 -12.21 -5.66
C PHE A 35 8.06 -12.44 -5.80
N GLU A 36 7.32 -11.42 -6.26
CA GLU A 36 5.85 -11.44 -6.29
C GLU A 36 5.28 -11.57 -7.71
N GLY A 37 6.12 -11.41 -8.75
CA GLY A 37 5.67 -11.34 -10.14
C GLY A 37 4.92 -12.59 -10.60
N GLU A 38 5.40 -13.77 -10.25
CA GLU A 38 4.74 -15.04 -10.59
C GLU A 38 3.33 -15.18 -10.02
N TRP A 39 3.06 -14.51 -8.89
CA TRP A 39 1.73 -14.50 -8.27
C TRP A 39 0.73 -13.66 -9.06
N ALA A 40 1.19 -12.55 -9.69
CA ALA A 40 0.32 -11.69 -10.48
C ALA A 40 -0.29 -12.43 -11.67
N GLU A 41 0.45 -13.34 -12.29
CA GLU A 41 -0.01 -14.15 -13.44
C GLU A 41 -1.17 -15.10 -13.09
N ARG A 42 -1.36 -15.38 -11.79
CA ARG A 42 -2.42 -16.29 -11.30
C ARG A 42 -3.75 -15.58 -11.06
N TRP A 43 -3.78 -14.25 -11.11
CA TRP A 43 -4.98 -13.47 -10.82
C TRP A 43 -5.62 -12.93 -12.10
N GLU A 44 -6.94 -12.88 -12.08
CA GLU A 44 -7.72 -12.33 -13.20
C GLU A 44 -7.54 -10.81 -13.27
N ASN A 45 -7.05 -10.32 -14.41
CA ASN A 45 -6.87 -8.89 -14.72
C ASN A 45 -6.32 -8.08 -13.53
N PRO A 46 -5.13 -8.40 -13.00
CA PRO A 46 -4.61 -7.74 -11.81
C PRO A 46 -4.30 -6.25 -12.07
N PHE A 47 -4.55 -5.40 -11.09
CA PHE A 47 -4.21 -3.99 -11.12
C PHE A 47 -3.68 -3.51 -9.76
N LEU A 48 -2.81 -2.52 -9.78
CA LEU A 48 -2.14 -1.99 -8.61
C LEU A 48 -2.97 -0.87 -7.98
N VAL A 49 -3.11 -0.89 -6.66
CA VAL A 49 -3.82 0.11 -5.88
C VAL A 49 -2.90 0.61 -4.78
N PRO A 50 -2.29 1.79 -4.92
CA PRO A 50 -1.45 2.32 -3.85
C PRO A 50 -2.27 2.66 -2.61
N VAL A 51 -1.83 2.22 -1.44
CA VAL A 51 -2.42 2.61 -0.16
C VAL A 51 -2.28 4.12 0.00
N PRO A 52 -3.40 4.86 0.15
CA PRO A 52 -3.35 6.31 0.21
C PRO A 52 -2.88 6.81 1.58
N ILE A 53 -2.07 7.85 1.57
CA ILE A 53 -1.73 8.61 2.77
C ILE A 53 -2.68 9.80 2.96
N HIS A 54 -2.81 10.29 4.17
CA HIS A 54 -3.62 11.48 4.44
C HIS A 54 -2.97 12.75 3.84
N LYS A 55 -3.79 13.72 3.41
CA LYS A 55 -3.35 14.98 2.79
C LYS A 55 -2.25 15.69 3.59
N ARG A 56 -2.35 15.71 4.92
CA ARG A 56 -1.32 16.31 5.79
C ARG A 56 0.04 15.63 5.61
N ARG A 57 0.09 14.29 5.59
CA ARG A 57 1.34 13.55 5.36
C ARG A 57 1.88 13.75 3.95
N TYR A 58 0.99 13.88 2.97
CA TYR A 58 1.38 14.23 1.61
C TYR A 58 2.06 15.59 1.56
N GLN A 59 1.53 16.60 2.26
CA GLN A 59 2.14 17.92 2.35
C GLN A 59 3.50 17.90 3.06
N GLU A 60 3.64 17.10 4.12
CA GLU A 60 4.89 16.95 4.87
C GLU A 60 5.98 16.23 4.06
N ARG A 61 5.62 15.24 3.25
CA ARG A 61 6.55 14.36 2.52
C ARG A 61 6.74 14.74 1.05
N GLY A 62 5.79 15.46 0.47
CA GLY A 62 5.76 15.82 -0.94
C GLY A 62 5.28 14.71 -1.88
N TYR A 63 5.11 13.47 -1.41
CA TYR A 63 4.66 12.33 -2.21
C TYR A 63 4.09 11.19 -1.36
N ASN A 64 3.43 10.24 -2.03
CA ASN A 64 2.98 8.97 -1.45
C ASN A 64 3.93 7.84 -1.87
N GLN A 65 4.63 7.24 -0.94
CA GLN A 65 5.59 6.15 -1.18
C GLN A 65 4.96 4.96 -1.89
N ALA A 66 3.75 4.57 -1.46
CA ALA A 66 3.01 3.48 -2.08
C ALA A 66 2.65 3.79 -3.55
N ALA A 67 2.34 5.06 -3.87
CA ALA A 67 2.06 5.48 -5.24
C ALA A 67 3.32 5.45 -6.12
N GLU A 68 4.45 5.93 -5.62
CA GLU A 68 5.72 5.85 -6.38
C GLU A 68 6.14 4.40 -6.61
N LEU A 69 5.95 3.55 -5.60
CA LEU A 69 6.22 2.11 -5.70
C LEU A 69 5.27 1.43 -6.71
N ALA A 70 3.97 1.73 -6.67
CA ALA A 70 3.00 1.20 -7.62
C ALA A 70 3.31 1.64 -9.06
N LYS A 71 3.69 2.91 -9.28
CA LYS A 71 4.11 3.41 -10.59
C LYS A 71 5.36 2.67 -11.12
N ALA A 72 6.35 2.47 -10.28
CA ALA A 72 7.56 1.73 -10.66
C ALA A 72 7.27 0.26 -10.97
N LEU A 73 6.40 -0.40 -10.20
CA LEU A 73 5.90 -1.75 -10.48
C LEU A 73 5.11 -1.82 -11.79
N SER A 74 4.24 -0.83 -12.04
CA SER A 74 3.47 -0.73 -13.29
C SER A 74 4.38 -0.70 -14.52
N VAL A 75 5.41 0.14 -14.51
CA VAL A 75 6.39 0.21 -15.61
C VAL A 75 7.10 -1.13 -15.82
N ARG A 76 7.40 -1.84 -14.74
CA ARG A 76 8.17 -3.09 -14.81
C ARG A 76 7.32 -4.30 -15.19
N MET A 77 6.08 -4.36 -14.74
CA MET A 77 5.20 -5.54 -14.86
C MET A 77 4.08 -5.35 -15.89
N GLY A 78 3.89 -4.15 -16.42
CA GLY A 78 2.79 -3.84 -17.35
C GLY A 78 1.41 -3.80 -16.70
N LEU A 79 1.33 -3.74 -15.36
CA LEU A 79 0.06 -3.73 -14.63
C LEU A 79 -0.49 -2.30 -14.54
N PRO A 80 -1.80 -2.08 -14.76
CA PRO A 80 -2.40 -0.76 -14.59
C PRO A 80 -2.41 -0.34 -13.12
N VAL A 81 -2.31 0.98 -12.88
CA VAL A 81 -2.45 1.59 -11.55
C VAL A 81 -3.80 2.28 -11.46
N TRP A 82 -4.52 2.04 -10.36
CA TRP A 82 -5.75 2.76 -10.04
C TRP A 82 -5.60 3.52 -8.72
N GLU A 83 -5.69 4.84 -8.78
CA GLU A 83 -5.53 5.75 -7.64
C GLU A 83 -6.90 6.27 -7.11
N GLY A 84 -7.99 5.54 -7.34
CA GLY A 84 -9.33 5.94 -6.90
C GLY A 84 -9.65 5.67 -5.43
N LEU A 85 -8.73 5.08 -4.66
CA LEU A 85 -8.85 4.92 -3.21
C LEU A 85 -8.23 6.13 -2.50
N ALA A 86 -8.91 6.70 -1.51
CA ALA A 86 -8.40 7.84 -0.75
C ALA A 86 -8.52 7.65 0.76
N ARG A 87 -7.63 8.29 1.49
CA ARG A 87 -7.73 8.43 2.95
C ARG A 87 -8.44 9.73 3.28
N THR A 88 -9.69 9.62 3.67
CA THR A 88 -10.61 10.76 3.87
C THR A 88 -10.55 11.37 5.27
N ARG A 89 -10.03 10.61 6.26
CA ARG A 89 -9.90 11.08 7.65
C ARG A 89 -8.45 11.13 8.10
N ASN A 90 -8.12 12.21 8.81
CA ASN A 90 -6.84 12.29 9.52
C ASN A 90 -6.96 11.46 10.80
N THR A 91 -6.13 10.44 10.93
CA THR A 91 -6.04 9.61 12.14
C THR A 91 -4.72 9.89 12.86
N ALA A 92 -4.72 9.81 14.18
CA ALA A 92 -3.50 9.93 14.96
C ALA A 92 -2.41 8.94 14.49
N PRO A 93 -1.13 9.22 14.76
CA PRO A 93 -0.04 8.30 14.42
C PRO A 93 -0.30 6.89 14.98
N LEU A 94 -0.33 5.90 14.10
CA LEU A 94 -0.68 4.52 14.47
C LEU A 94 0.44 3.77 15.21
N GLN A 95 1.65 4.34 15.21
CA GLN A 95 2.86 3.66 15.71
C GLN A 95 2.80 3.27 17.19
N GLN A 96 2.11 4.07 18.00
CA GLN A 96 1.98 3.86 19.45
C GLN A 96 0.67 3.17 19.85
N MET A 97 -0.13 2.73 18.88
CA MET A 97 -1.43 2.11 19.13
C MET A 97 -1.34 0.59 19.12
N SER A 98 -2.11 -0.08 19.96
CA SER A 98 -2.35 -1.52 19.84
C SER A 98 -3.06 -1.87 18.53
N ALA A 99 -3.05 -3.13 18.12
CA ALA A 99 -3.74 -3.59 16.90
C ALA A 99 -5.25 -3.25 16.94
N ALA A 100 -5.90 -3.43 18.08
CA ALA A 100 -7.32 -3.10 18.26
C ALA A 100 -7.58 -1.58 18.14
N GLN A 101 -6.72 -0.75 18.72
CA GLN A 101 -6.81 0.71 18.60
C GLN A 101 -6.57 1.18 17.16
N ARG A 102 -5.60 0.58 16.44
CA ARG A 102 -5.36 0.88 15.02
C ARG A 102 -6.58 0.56 14.17
N ARG A 103 -7.22 -0.61 14.39
CA ARG A 103 -8.42 -1.02 13.67
C ARG A 103 -9.56 -0.02 13.86
N ARG A 104 -9.86 0.38 15.10
CA ARG A 104 -10.89 1.40 15.43
C ARG A 104 -10.55 2.76 14.83
N SER A 105 -9.31 3.20 14.91
CA SER A 105 -8.85 4.49 14.36
C SER A 105 -9.01 4.56 12.84
N LEU A 106 -8.85 3.43 12.14
CA LEU A 106 -8.95 3.35 10.68
C LEU A 106 -10.37 3.05 10.18
N GLU A 107 -11.34 2.82 11.06
CA GLU A 107 -12.71 2.58 10.66
C GLU A 107 -13.29 3.81 9.94
N GLY A 108 -13.77 3.62 8.70
CA GLY A 108 -14.25 4.70 7.84
C GLY A 108 -13.19 5.74 7.45
N ALA A 109 -11.89 5.43 7.59
CA ALA A 109 -10.81 6.35 7.22
C ALA A 109 -10.48 6.34 5.73
N PHE A 110 -11.00 5.36 4.98
CA PHE A 110 -10.78 5.22 3.55
C PHE A 110 -12.11 5.26 2.80
N GLY A 111 -12.08 5.77 1.58
CA GLY A 111 -13.23 5.86 0.69
C GLY A 111 -12.82 5.80 -0.77
N ILE A 112 -13.80 5.57 -1.64
CA ILE A 112 -13.61 5.53 -3.09
C ILE A 112 -13.93 6.92 -3.64
N LEU A 113 -13.00 7.52 -4.37
CA LEU A 113 -13.18 8.82 -5.02
C LEU A 113 -13.67 8.69 -6.46
N ASP A 114 -13.22 7.65 -7.17
CA ASP A 114 -13.55 7.44 -8.57
C ASP A 114 -13.94 5.98 -8.82
N GLU A 115 -15.25 5.75 -8.90
CA GLU A 115 -15.81 4.44 -9.25
C GLU A 115 -15.83 4.20 -10.76
N ARG A 116 -15.77 5.25 -11.59
CA ARG A 116 -15.89 5.13 -13.05
C ARG A 116 -14.66 4.52 -13.68
N SER A 117 -13.48 4.93 -13.21
CA SER A 117 -12.20 4.39 -13.68
C SER A 117 -11.75 3.12 -12.96
N TRP A 118 -12.56 2.59 -12.03
CA TRP A 118 -12.21 1.40 -11.24
C TRP A 118 -12.14 0.15 -12.11
N PRO A 119 -10.96 -0.47 -12.31
CA PRO A 119 -10.82 -1.64 -13.15
C PRO A 119 -11.62 -2.85 -12.61
N ARG A 120 -11.98 -3.76 -13.51
CA ARG A 120 -12.45 -5.09 -13.12
C ARG A 120 -11.27 -6.02 -13.00
N GLY A 121 -11.28 -6.90 -11.98
CA GLY A 121 -10.21 -7.86 -11.75
C GLY A 121 -9.71 -7.86 -10.30
N THR A 122 -8.52 -8.38 -10.08
CA THR A 122 -7.91 -8.49 -8.75
C THR A 122 -7.15 -7.22 -8.39
N ALA A 123 -7.57 -6.55 -7.33
CA ALA A 123 -6.89 -5.37 -6.79
C ALA A 123 -5.69 -5.79 -5.93
N ILE A 124 -4.50 -5.31 -6.27
CA ILE A 124 -3.27 -5.52 -5.50
C ILE A 124 -2.97 -4.23 -4.72
N LEU A 125 -3.27 -4.21 -3.43
CA LEU A 125 -2.91 -3.10 -2.54
C LEU A 125 -1.39 -3.05 -2.38
N ILE A 126 -0.79 -1.89 -2.63
CA ILE A 126 0.65 -1.66 -2.49
C ILE A 126 0.90 -0.77 -1.28
N ASP A 127 1.77 -1.23 -0.36
CA ASP A 127 2.22 -0.46 0.80
C ASP A 127 3.73 -0.66 1.03
N ASP A 128 4.36 0.23 1.79
CA ASP A 128 5.79 0.13 2.13
C ASP A 128 6.04 -0.86 3.28
N ILE A 129 5.21 -0.82 4.33
CA ILE A 129 5.40 -1.62 5.55
C ILE A 129 4.10 -2.30 5.98
N TYR A 130 4.15 -3.61 6.11
CA TYR A 130 3.11 -4.36 6.81
C TYR A 130 3.47 -4.48 8.31
N THR A 131 2.55 -4.07 9.17
CA THR A 131 2.68 -4.23 10.62
C THR A 131 1.58 -5.15 11.17
N SER A 132 0.46 -4.60 11.56
CA SER A 132 -0.71 -5.36 12.05
C SER A 132 -1.75 -5.68 10.98
N GLY A 133 -1.52 -5.29 9.72
CA GLY A 133 -2.49 -5.44 8.63
C GLY A 133 -3.70 -4.49 8.70
N SER A 134 -3.83 -3.69 9.75
CA SER A 134 -5.02 -2.83 9.96
C SER A 134 -5.27 -1.85 8.81
N THR A 135 -4.22 -1.32 8.19
CA THR A 135 -4.33 -0.41 7.03
C THR A 135 -4.86 -1.15 5.81
N VAL A 136 -4.27 -2.29 5.49
CA VAL A 136 -4.68 -3.14 4.36
C VAL A 136 -6.12 -3.62 4.53
N GLU A 137 -6.49 -4.06 5.75
CA GLU A 137 -7.85 -4.48 6.09
C GLU A 137 -8.86 -3.34 5.90
N ALA A 138 -8.53 -2.12 6.35
CA ALA A 138 -9.41 -0.96 6.21
C ALA A 138 -9.59 -0.54 4.74
N CYS A 139 -8.53 -0.58 3.93
CA CYS A 139 -8.59 -0.35 2.48
C CYS A 139 -9.47 -1.41 1.78
N ALA A 140 -9.23 -2.68 2.05
CA ALA A 140 -10.01 -3.78 1.48
C ALA A 140 -11.49 -3.69 1.85
N ARG A 141 -11.79 -3.31 3.11
CA ARG A 141 -13.16 -3.08 3.58
C ARG A 141 -13.83 -1.94 2.82
N ALA A 142 -13.17 -0.81 2.64
CA ALA A 142 -13.70 0.33 1.87
C ALA A 142 -14.01 -0.07 0.42
N MET A 143 -13.16 -0.87 -0.20
CA MET A 143 -13.39 -1.38 -1.54
C MET A 143 -14.60 -2.34 -1.59
N ARG A 144 -14.66 -3.32 -0.68
CA ARG A 144 -15.75 -4.31 -0.63
C ARG A 144 -17.11 -3.74 -0.21
N GLN A 145 -17.15 -2.62 0.48
CA GLN A 145 -18.40 -1.89 0.73
C GLN A 145 -19.06 -1.38 -0.55
N ARG A 146 -18.29 -1.10 -1.60
CA ARG A 146 -18.78 -0.65 -2.91
C ARG A 146 -18.91 -1.79 -3.92
N ARG A 147 -17.97 -2.74 -3.87
CA ARG A 147 -17.98 -3.96 -4.70
C ARG A 147 -17.73 -5.17 -3.80
N PRO A 148 -18.78 -5.82 -3.28
CA PRO A 148 -18.63 -6.96 -2.35
C PRO A 148 -17.79 -8.11 -2.88
N GLU A 149 -17.86 -8.36 -4.20
CA GLU A 149 -17.14 -9.41 -4.92
C GLU A 149 -15.67 -9.06 -5.22
N GLN A 150 -15.22 -7.83 -4.90
CA GLN A 150 -13.87 -7.39 -5.24
C GLN A 150 -12.81 -8.28 -4.57
N MET A 151 -12.04 -9.00 -5.39
CA MET A 151 -10.84 -9.69 -4.94
C MET A 151 -9.78 -8.65 -4.58
N VAL A 152 -9.29 -8.70 -3.36
CA VAL A 152 -8.24 -7.81 -2.86
C VAL A 152 -7.13 -8.64 -2.26
N VAL A 153 -5.93 -8.45 -2.76
CA VAL A 153 -4.68 -8.99 -2.24
C VAL A 153 -3.74 -7.83 -1.90
N PHE A 154 -2.60 -8.09 -1.29
CA PHE A 154 -1.67 -7.01 -0.98
C PHE A 154 -0.21 -7.45 -1.14
N TRP A 155 0.61 -6.50 -1.60
CA TRP A 155 2.05 -6.59 -1.60
C TRP A 155 2.65 -5.48 -0.75
N THR A 156 3.63 -5.83 0.05
CA THR A 156 4.36 -4.86 0.86
C THR A 156 5.86 -5.06 0.69
N LEU A 157 6.60 -3.97 0.69
CA LEU A 157 8.04 -4.03 0.60
C LEU A 157 8.61 -4.74 1.83
N THR A 158 8.13 -4.38 3.02
CA THR A 158 8.63 -4.96 4.26
C THR A 158 7.53 -5.43 5.19
N ILE A 159 7.85 -6.44 6.00
CA ILE A 159 7.03 -6.92 7.11
C ILE A 159 7.77 -6.63 8.42
N ARG A 160 7.10 -5.98 9.34
CA ARG A 160 7.55 -5.89 10.72
C ARG A 160 7.07 -7.11 11.47
N ALA A 161 7.97 -8.07 11.74
CA ALA A 161 7.67 -9.16 12.65
C ALA A 161 7.42 -8.57 14.05
N GLU A 162 6.23 -8.79 14.62
CA GLU A 162 6.06 -8.61 16.06
C GLU A 162 6.80 -9.77 16.69
N LEU A 163 7.93 -9.50 17.35
CA LEU A 163 8.58 -10.46 18.22
C LEU A 163 7.61 -10.72 19.38
N THR A 164 6.95 -11.87 19.36
CA THR A 164 6.17 -12.40 20.48
C THR A 164 7.09 -12.79 21.62
#